data_feb234620cd0248c9426dcd5b4ea31bf
#
_entry.id   feb234620cd0248c9426dcd5b4ea31bf
#
_cell.length_a   1.000
_cell.length_b   1.000
_cell.length_c   1.000
_cell.angle_alpha   90.00
_cell.angle_beta   90.00
_cell.angle_gamma   90.00
#
_symmetry.space_group_name_H-M   'P 1'
#
loop_
_entity.id
_entity.type
_entity.pdbx_description
1 polymer ?
#
loop_
_entity_poly.entity_id
_entity_poly.type
_entity_poly.pdbx_seq_one_letter_code
_entity_poly.pdbx_strand_id
1 'polypeptide(L)'
;AGKKDMSGDIDIAYSVDHLTKDGKPDLAGWTLDEAKFNDYFERIRKRARTASETQSKLKAMLTLIAEKINEKSTLLKADPKSAGSNSLFLEFPQYGVDGEKQSELIQVDINVGDPEWLKFSYYSNIYKGVVKGLHRTQLMLALFTAKGKMFKHEQGVLDKETREVEASTPKEALALLNKLYSIEL
;
A
#
# COMPACT_ATOMS: atom_id res chain seq x y z
N ALA A 1 1.08 1.85 13.06
CA ALA A 1 -0.07 2.35 13.80
C ALA A 1 0.39 2.98 15.10
N GLY A 2 -0.09 4.20 15.41
CA GLY A 2 0.18 4.86 16.67
C GLY A 2 -0.45 4.10 17.84
N LYS A 3 0.12 4.21 19.04
CA LYS A 3 -0.52 3.69 20.26
C LYS A 3 -1.75 4.54 20.56
N LYS A 4 -2.89 4.13 20.04
CA LYS A 4 -4.21 4.62 20.44
C LYS A 4 -4.90 3.51 21.23
N ASP A 5 -5.65 3.87 22.25
CA ASP A 5 -6.49 2.91 22.98
C ASP A 5 -7.60 2.35 22.08
N MET A 6 -7.95 3.09 21.01
CA MET A 6 -8.85 2.67 19.94
C MET A 6 -8.28 3.07 18.58
N SER A 7 -8.39 2.19 17.59
CA SER A 7 -8.09 2.47 16.18
C SER A 7 -9.38 2.37 15.36
N GLY A 8 -9.57 3.28 14.42
CA GLY A 8 -10.69 3.23 13.47
C GLY A 8 -10.45 2.31 12.28
N ASP A 9 -9.20 1.85 12.12
CA ASP A 9 -8.74 1.07 10.98
C ASP A 9 -7.63 0.11 11.40
N ILE A 10 -7.42 -0.93 10.59
CA ILE A 10 -6.33 -1.90 10.74
C ILE A 10 -5.51 -1.87 9.45
N ASP A 11 -4.25 -1.45 9.56
CA ASP A 11 -3.29 -1.48 8.45
C ASP A 11 -2.53 -2.81 8.43
N ILE A 12 -2.56 -3.51 7.30
CA ILE A 12 -1.81 -4.74 7.07
C ILE A 12 -0.83 -4.50 5.93
N ALA A 13 0.46 -4.71 6.20
CA ALA A 13 1.49 -4.75 5.17
C ALA A 13 1.53 -6.16 4.54
N TYR A 14 1.44 -6.22 3.21
CA TYR A 14 1.47 -7.47 2.45
C TYR A 14 2.56 -7.43 1.39
N SER A 15 3.39 -8.49 1.34
CA SER A 15 4.47 -8.55 0.36
C SER A 15 3.92 -8.70 -1.06
N VAL A 16 4.40 -7.87 -1.97
CA VAL A 16 4.10 -7.98 -3.40
C VAL A 16 4.53 -9.33 -3.98
N ASP A 17 5.56 -9.96 -3.41
CA ASP A 17 6.05 -11.28 -3.84
C ASP A 17 5.02 -12.39 -3.66
N HIS A 18 4.06 -12.19 -2.75
CA HIS A 18 2.94 -13.13 -2.57
C HIS A 18 1.84 -12.98 -3.64
N LEU A 19 1.86 -11.90 -4.41
CA LEU A 19 0.92 -11.66 -5.49
C LEU A 19 1.52 -11.93 -6.88
N THR A 20 2.86 -12.03 -6.97
CA THR A 20 3.56 -12.20 -8.23
C THR A 20 4.63 -13.26 -8.11
N LYS A 21 4.77 -14.08 -9.15
CA LYS A 21 5.89 -14.99 -9.34
C LYS A 21 6.48 -14.74 -10.72
N ASP A 22 7.79 -14.49 -10.79
CA ASP A 22 8.50 -14.17 -12.03
C ASP A 22 7.85 -13.03 -12.82
N GLY A 23 7.34 -12.02 -12.11
CA GLY A 23 6.64 -10.86 -12.69
C GLY A 23 5.24 -11.16 -13.26
N LYS A 24 4.72 -12.38 -13.04
CA LYS A 24 3.36 -12.78 -13.42
C LYS A 24 2.48 -12.88 -12.18
N PRO A 25 1.15 -12.66 -12.32
CA PRO A 25 0.23 -12.85 -11.22
C PRO A 25 0.30 -14.27 -10.66
N ASP A 26 0.50 -14.38 -9.34
CA ASP A 26 0.45 -15.65 -8.59
C ASP A 26 -0.40 -15.44 -7.34
N LEU A 27 -1.61 -15.92 -7.34
CA LEU A 27 -2.58 -15.69 -6.28
C LEU A 27 -2.66 -16.87 -5.29
N ALA A 28 -1.54 -17.55 -5.04
CA ALA A 28 -1.41 -18.56 -3.98
C ALA A 28 -2.65 -19.47 -3.82
N GLY A 29 -2.95 -20.27 -4.83
CA GLY A 29 -4.08 -21.22 -4.83
C GLY A 29 -5.40 -20.67 -5.36
N TRP A 30 -5.44 -19.41 -5.76
CA TRP A 30 -6.58 -18.87 -6.51
C TRP A 30 -6.27 -18.89 -8.00
N THR A 31 -7.14 -19.51 -8.78
CA THR A 31 -7.02 -19.43 -10.24
C THR A 31 -7.33 -18.02 -10.70
N LEU A 32 -6.35 -17.37 -11.32
CA LEU A 32 -6.53 -16.07 -11.95
C LEU A 32 -7.37 -16.23 -13.23
N ASP A 33 -8.40 -15.43 -13.37
CA ASP A 33 -9.08 -15.25 -14.65
C ASP A 33 -8.22 -14.33 -15.53
N GLU A 34 -7.40 -14.92 -16.40
CA GLU A 34 -6.49 -14.18 -17.26
C GLU A 34 -7.21 -13.24 -18.23
N ALA A 35 -8.40 -13.61 -18.69
CA ALA A 35 -9.17 -12.77 -19.60
C ALA A 35 -9.66 -11.50 -18.88
N LYS A 36 -10.20 -11.64 -17.69
CA LYS A 36 -10.58 -10.51 -16.83
C LYS A 36 -9.38 -9.66 -16.44
N PHE A 37 -8.25 -10.29 -16.08
CA PHE A 37 -7.02 -9.58 -15.73
C PHE A 37 -6.57 -8.68 -16.88
N ASN A 38 -6.47 -9.22 -18.09
CA ASN A 38 -6.05 -8.47 -19.27
C ASN A 38 -7.01 -7.33 -19.59
N ASP A 39 -8.33 -7.54 -19.48
CA ASP A 39 -9.33 -6.50 -19.70
C ASP A 39 -9.19 -5.36 -18.67
N TYR A 40 -9.03 -5.67 -17.38
CA TYR A 40 -8.78 -4.65 -16.35
C TYR A 40 -7.46 -3.93 -16.56
N PHE A 41 -6.39 -4.65 -16.85
CA PHE A 41 -5.09 -4.07 -17.12
C PHE A 41 -5.15 -3.07 -18.29
N GLU A 42 -5.74 -3.45 -19.42
CA GLU A 42 -5.89 -2.57 -20.59
C GLU A 42 -6.75 -1.33 -20.27
N ARG A 43 -7.86 -1.49 -19.57
CA ARG A 43 -8.71 -0.36 -19.15
C ARG A 43 -7.98 0.61 -18.22
N ILE A 44 -7.18 0.08 -17.27
CA ILE A 44 -6.39 0.88 -16.36
C ILE A 44 -5.32 1.64 -17.14
N ARG A 45 -4.59 0.98 -18.03
CA ARG A 45 -3.54 1.60 -18.87
C ARG A 45 -4.08 2.74 -19.72
N LYS A 46 -5.26 2.58 -20.32
CA LYS A 46 -5.91 3.62 -21.11
C LYS A 46 -6.27 4.86 -20.30
N ARG A 47 -6.64 4.70 -19.02
CA ARG A 47 -7.06 5.79 -18.13
C ARG A 47 -5.90 6.45 -17.41
N ALA A 48 -4.94 5.67 -16.95
CA ALA A 48 -3.83 6.12 -16.12
C ALA A 48 -2.52 6.20 -16.92
N ARG A 49 -2.41 7.20 -17.81
CA ARG A 49 -1.27 7.39 -18.72
C ARG A 49 0.08 7.55 -17.99
N THR A 50 0.08 7.99 -16.73
CA THR A 50 1.28 8.23 -15.91
C THR A 50 1.62 7.08 -14.98
N ALA A 51 0.75 6.07 -14.83
CA ALA A 51 1.04 4.91 -14.00
C ALA A 51 2.02 3.98 -14.71
N SER A 52 2.97 3.41 -13.94
CA SER A 52 3.87 2.38 -14.48
C SER A 52 3.07 1.12 -14.85
N GLU A 53 3.68 0.29 -15.70
CA GLU A 53 3.08 -1.00 -16.05
C GLU A 53 2.87 -1.88 -14.82
N THR A 54 3.86 -1.93 -13.92
CA THR A 54 3.77 -2.67 -12.66
C THR A 54 2.61 -2.20 -11.79
N GLN A 55 2.42 -0.89 -11.64
CA GLN A 55 1.29 -0.32 -10.89
C GLN A 55 -0.06 -0.68 -11.51
N SER A 56 -0.14 -0.68 -12.84
CA SER A 56 -1.35 -1.04 -13.55
C SER A 56 -1.68 -2.52 -13.40
N LYS A 57 -0.67 -3.40 -13.43
CA LYS A 57 -0.81 -4.84 -13.17
C LYS A 57 -1.28 -5.10 -11.74
N LEU A 58 -0.63 -4.47 -10.74
CA LEU A 58 -1.03 -4.60 -9.33
C LEU A 58 -2.48 -4.16 -9.12
N LYS A 59 -2.87 -3.02 -9.68
CA LYS A 59 -4.26 -2.55 -9.59
C LYS A 59 -5.24 -3.53 -10.20
N ALA A 60 -4.95 -4.10 -11.36
CA ALA A 60 -5.79 -5.11 -11.99
C ALA A 60 -5.92 -6.35 -11.12
N MET A 61 -4.81 -6.84 -10.54
CA MET A 61 -4.83 -7.97 -9.60
C MET A 61 -5.65 -7.67 -8.35
N LEU A 62 -5.43 -6.53 -7.71
CA LEU A 62 -6.16 -6.15 -6.49
C LEU A 62 -7.65 -5.99 -6.74
N THR A 63 -8.03 -5.49 -7.93
CA THR A 63 -9.44 -5.45 -8.35
C THR A 63 -10.05 -6.85 -8.42
N LEU A 64 -9.35 -7.82 -9.04
CA LEU A 64 -9.81 -9.21 -9.11
C LEU A 64 -9.85 -9.89 -7.74
N ILE A 65 -8.89 -9.61 -6.88
CA ILE A 65 -8.87 -10.11 -5.49
C ILE A 65 -10.10 -9.59 -4.73
N ALA A 66 -10.43 -8.30 -4.88
CA ALA A 66 -11.63 -7.72 -4.28
C ALA A 66 -12.91 -8.42 -4.73
N GLU A 67 -13.05 -8.68 -6.05
CA GLU A 67 -14.17 -9.45 -6.58
C GLU A 67 -14.22 -10.86 -5.98
N LYS A 68 -13.07 -11.53 -5.92
CA LYS A 68 -12.97 -12.88 -5.40
C LYS A 68 -13.29 -12.99 -3.92
N ILE A 69 -12.90 -11.99 -3.13
CA ILE A 69 -13.29 -11.88 -1.72
C ILE A 69 -14.81 -11.82 -1.61
N ASN A 70 -15.47 -10.97 -2.41
CA ASN A 70 -16.92 -10.84 -2.41
C ASN A 70 -17.66 -12.11 -2.84
N GLU A 71 -17.06 -12.91 -3.74
CA GLU A 71 -17.61 -14.21 -4.14
C GLU A 71 -17.49 -15.29 -3.04
N LYS A 72 -16.36 -15.30 -2.33
CA LYS A 72 -15.99 -16.40 -1.42
C LYS A 72 -16.27 -16.12 0.05
N SER A 73 -16.33 -14.86 0.45
CA SER A 73 -16.53 -14.47 1.85
C SER A 73 -17.93 -13.92 2.09
N THR A 74 -18.56 -14.39 3.16
CA THR A 74 -19.78 -13.78 3.71
C THR A 74 -19.46 -12.71 4.75
N LEU A 75 -18.23 -12.70 5.28
CA LEU A 75 -17.79 -11.80 6.34
C LEU A 75 -17.04 -10.59 5.80
N LEU A 76 -16.07 -10.84 4.92
CA LEU A 76 -15.28 -9.76 4.31
C LEU A 76 -16.01 -9.20 3.09
N LYS A 77 -15.96 -7.88 2.98
CA LYS A 77 -16.42 -7.16 1.79
C LYS A 77 -15.29 -6.27 1.28
N ALA A 78 -15.20 -6.15 -0.02
CA ALA A 78 -14.26 -5.26 -0.69
C ALA A 78 -14.98 -4.50 -1.80
N ASP A 79 -14.63 -3.22 -2.00
CA ASP A 79 -15.09 -2.50 -3.19
C ASP A 79 -14.01 -2.59 -4.28
N PRO A 80 -14.25 -3.36 -5.37
CA PRO A 80 -13.30 -3.46 -6.48
C PRO A 80 -12.95 -2.12 -7.12
N LYS A 81 -13.85 -1.12 -7.04
CA LYS A 81 -13.63 0.21 -7.59
C LYS A 81 -12.66 1.04 -6.76
N SER A 82 -12.60 0.78 -5.46
CA SER A 82 -11.68 1.46 -4.52
C SER A 82 -10.26 0.86 -4.54
N ALA A 83 -10.05 -0.29 -5.20
CA ALA A 83 -8.73 -0.90 -5.32
C ALA A 83 -7.72 0.07 -5.92
N GLY A 84 -6.67 0.37 -5.16
CA GLY A 84 -5.53 1.19 -5.58
C GLY A 84 -4.53 0.40 -6.41
N SER A 85 -3.41 1.04 -6.76
CA SER A 85 -2.27 0.35 -7.38
C SER A 85 -1.45 -0.47 -6.37
N ASN A 86 -1.56 -0.16 -5.08
CA ASN A 86 -0.81 -0.81 -4.01
C ASN A 86 -1.64 -1.00 -2.74
N SER A 87 -2.96 -0.79 -2.80
CA SER A 87 -3.84 -0.90 -1.63
C SER A 87 -5.19 -1.50 -1.99
N LEU A 88 -5.73 -2.24 -1.04
CA LEU A 88 -7.08 -2.80 -1.09
C LEU A 88 -7.75 -2.55 0.26
N PHE A 89 -8.94 -1.98 0.22
CA PHE A 89 -9.75 -1.72 1.40
C PHE A 89 -10.78 -2.82 1.58
N LEU A 90 -10.81 -3.37 2.79
CA LEU A 90 -11.76 -4.40 3.19
C LEU A 90 -12.63 -3.86 4.32
N GLU A 91 -13.87 -4.29 4.34
CA GLU A 91 -14.80 -4.09 5.44
C GLU A 91 -15.02 -5.41 6.17
N PHE A 92 -14.90 -5.38 7.47
CA PHE A 92 -15.09 -6.53 8.35
C PHE A 92 -16.11 -6.17 9.44
N PRO A 93 -17.09 -7.03 9.75
CA PRO A 93 -18.02 -6.78 10.84
C PRO A 93 -17.29 -6.66 12.18
N GLN A 94 -17.61 -5.64 12.95
CA GLN A 94 -17.15 -5.54 14.33
C GLN A 94 -17.92 -6.55 15.20
N TYR A 95 -17.20 -7.19 16.12
CA TYR A 95 -17.75 -8.05 17.14
C TYR A 95 -17.45 -7.48 18.52
N GLY A 96 -18.43 -7.52 19.43
CA GLY A 96 -18.24 -7.20 20.82
C GLY A 96 -17.39 -8.24 21.55
N VAL A 97 -16.99 -7.94 22.78
CA VAL A 97 -16.26 -8.87 23.65
C VAL A 97 -17.07 -10.12 24.01
N ASP A 98 -18.38 -10.04 23.88
CA ASP A 98 -19.34 -11.12 24.03
C ASP A 98 -19.48 -12.01 22.78
N GLY A 99 -18.78 -11.64 21.68
CA GLY A 99 -18.86 -12.31 20.39
C GLY A 99 -20.06 -11.92 19.52
N GLU A 100 -20.91 -11.00 20.00
CA GLU A 100 -22.07 -10.54 19.24
C GLU A 100 -21.63 -9.55 18.14
N LYS A 101 -22.23 -9.72 16.95
CA LYS A 101 -21.99 -8.85 15.80
C LYS A 101 -22.57 -7.46 16.06
N GLN A 102 -21.74 -6.44 15.93
CA GLN A 102 -22.13 -5.04 16.03
C GLN A 102 -22.65 -4.50 14.69
N SER A 103 -23.25 -3.32 14.72
CA SER A 103 -23.71 -2.61 13.51
C SER A 103 -22.56 -1.94 12.76
N GLU A 104 -21.47 -1.66 13.46
CA GLU A 104 -20.30 -1.00 12.91
C GLU A 104 -19.43 -1.97 12.10
N LEU A 105 -18.70 -1.39 11.16
CA LEU A 105 -17.70 -2.08 10.35
C LEU A 105 -16.29 -1.59 10.73
N ILE A 106 -15.35 -2.51 10.71
CA ILE A 106 -13.93 -2.20 10.83
C ILE A 106 -13.36 -2.14 9.41
N GLN A 107 -12.69 -1.04 9.08
CA GLN A 107 -11.90 -0.94 7.87
C GLN A 107 -10.56 -1.64 8.06
N VAL A 108 -10.21 -2.49 7.09
CA VAL A 108 -8.90 -3.16 7.02
C VAL A 108 -8.22 -2.75 5.73
N ASP A 109 -7.10 -2.06 5.86
CA ASP A 109 -6.32 -1.55 4.74
C ASP A 109 -5.17 -2.52 4.46
N ILE A 110 -5.22 -3.20 3.31
CA ILE A 110 -4.13 -4.04 2.83
C ILE A 110 -3.20 -3.19 1.98
N ASN A 111 -2.01 -2.92 2.49
CA ASN A 111 -0.98 -2.15 1.82
C ASN A 111 0.04 -3.12 1.19
N VAL A 112 0.12 -3.14 -0.14
CA VAL A 112 0.96 -4.06 -0.91
C VAL A 112 2.24 -3.37 -1.34
N GLY A 113 3.40 -3.97 -1.02
CA GLY A 113 4.69 -3.43 -1.39
C GLY A 113 5.85 -4.29 -0.88
N ASP A 114 7.07 -3.77 -0.99
CA ASP A 114 8.23 -4.36 -0.35
C ASP A 114 8.10 -4.29 1.19
N PRO A 115 8.28 -5.41 1.93
CA PRO A 115 8.06 -5.43 3.38
C PRO A 115 9.00 -4.51 4.16
N GLU A 116 10.26 -4.38 3.76
CA GLU A 116 11.22 -3.49 4.43
C GLU A 116 10.85 -2.03 4.22
N TRP A 117 10.46 -1.69 2.98
CA TRP A 117 10.00 -0.35 2.66
C TRP A 117 8.70 0.00 3.38
N LEU A 118 7.70 -0.88 3.39
CA LEU A 118 6.44 -0.67 4.11
C LEU A 118 6.70 -0.47 5.61
N LYS A 119 7.53 -1.32 6.22
CA LYS A 119 7.94 -1.18 7.62
C LYS A 119 8.62 0.17 7.89
N PHE A 120 9.49 0.61 6.99
CA PHE A 120 10.15 1.91 7.11
C PHE A 120 9.17 3.06 6.90
N SER A 121 8.35 3.04 5.87
CA SER A 121 7.47 4.15 5.50
C SER A 121 6.33 4.37 6.50
N TYR A 122 5.77 3.29 7.07
CA TYR A 122 4.72 3.32 8.09
C TYR A 122 5.26 3.28 9.53
N TYR A 123 6.58 3.38 9.71
CA TYR A 123 7.18 3.31 11.04
C TYR A 123 6.59 4.35 11.99
N SER A 124 6.11 3.88 13.13
CA SER A 124 5.65 4.72 14.23
C SER A 124 6.51 4.45 15.47
N ASN A 125 7.01 5.50 16.10
CA ASN A 125 7.80 5.36 17.31
C ASN A 125 6.96 4.72 18.42
N ILE A 126 7.48 3.65 19.01
CA ILE A 126 6.85 2.94 20.13
C ILE A 126 7.02 3.66 21.47
N TYR A 127 7.92 4.64 21.55
CA TYR A 127 8.15 5.39 22.78
C TYR A 127 7.08 6.46 23.00
N LYS A 128 6.71 6.68 24.25
CA LYS A 128 5.83 7.79 24.67
C LYS A 128 6.59 9.10 24.51
N GLY A 129 6.72 9.60 23.29
CA GLY A 129 7.42 10.82 22.97
C GLY A 129 6.51 11.86 22.32
N VAL A 130 7.00 13.09 22.25
CA VAL A 130 6.33 14.20 21.57
C VAL A 130 6.25 13.96 20.05
N VAL A 131 7.23 13.23 19.49
CA VAL A 131 7.29 12.92 18.06
C VAL A 131 6.48 11.65 17.77
N LYS A 132 5.40 11.80 17.03
CA LYS A 132 4.54 10.72 16.56
C LYS A 132 4.99 10.24 15.16
N GLY A 133 4.54 9.05 14.75
CA GLY A 133 4.76 8.52 13.40
C GLY A 133 4.34 9.50 12.30
N LEU A 134 3.20 10.17 12.48
CA LEU A 134 2.73 11.23 11.57
C LEU A 134 3.77 12.35 11.38
N HIS A 135 4.42 12.83 12.45
CA HIS A 135 5.43 13.89 12.35
C HIS A 135 6.65 13.43 11.54
N ARG A 136 7.07 12.17 11.71
CA ARG A 136 8.14 11.59 10.92
C ARG A 136 7.76 11.51 9.43
N THR A 137 6.57 11.02 9.13
CA THR A 137 6.05 10.96 7.76
C THR A 137 5.99 12.35 7.12
N GLN A 138 5.46 13.35 7.84
CA GLN A 138 5.41 14.73 7.36
C GLN A 138 6.80 15.30 7.11
N LEU A 139 7.79 15.00 7.97
CA LEU A 139 9.18 15.41 7.76
C LEU A 139 9.76 14.79 6.49
N MET A 140 9.59 13.47 6.30
CA MET A 140 10.07 12.78 5.09
C MET A 140 9.44 13.35 3.83
N LEU A 141 8.12 13.56 3.85
CA LEU A 141 7.39 14.19 2.75
C LEU A 141 7.95 15.59 2.44
N ALA A 142 8.15 16.43 3.45
CA ALA A 142 8.66 17.78 3.29
C ALA A 142 10.09 17.79 2.70
N LEU A 143 10.98 16.96 3.26
CA LEU A 143 12.37 16.86 2.81
C LEU A 143 12.46 16.44 1.33
N PHE A 144 11.76 15.39 0.95
CA PHE A 144 11.79 14.93 -0.44
C PHE A 144 11.08 15.89 -1.39
N THR A 145 9.93 16.44 -1.00
CA THR A 145 9.17 17.40 -1.84
C THR A 145 9.96 18.66 -2.11
N ALA A 146 10.68 19.19 -1.13
CA ALA A 146 11.55 20.38 -1.28
C ALA A 146 12.67 20.18 -2.31
N LYS A 147 13.00 18.95 -2.65
CA LYS A 147 14.03 18.57 -3.64
C LYS A 147 13.44 17.97 -4.93
N GLY A 148 12.16 18.23 -5.21
CA GLY A 148 11.50 17.73 -6.43
C GLY A 148 11.26 16.23 -6.44
N LYS A 149 11.20 15.60 -5.27
CA LYS A 149 10.95 14.17 -5.11
C LYS A 149 9.57 13.90 -4.48
N MET A 150 9.08 12.69 -4.65
CA MET A 150 7.84 12.21 -4.02
C MET A 150 8.14 11.00 -3.14
N PHE A 151 7.84 11.11 -1.87
CA PHE A 151 7.85 9.97 -0.96
C PHE A 151 6.50 9.24 -1.05
N LYS A 152 6.53 7.95 -1.40
CA LYS A 152 5.36 7.09 -1.53
C LYS A 152 5.48 5.90 -0.57
N HIS A 153 4.45 5.71 0.26
CA HIS A 153 4.46 4.66 1.29
C HIS A 153 4.65 3.25 0.72
N GLU A 154 4.12 2.98 -0.47
CA GLU A 154 4.12 1.63 -1.03
C GLU A 154 5.17 1.43 -2.13
N GLN A 155 5.86 2.49 -2.56
CA GLN A 155 6.67 2.44 -3.80
C GLN A 155 8.12 2.88 -3.61
N GLY A 156 8.40 3.72 -2.61
CA GLY A 156 9.71 4.33 -2.47
C GLY A 156 9.72 5.83 -2.65
N VAL A 157 10.89 6.38 -2.99
CA VAL A 157 11.08 7.77 -3.37
C VAL A 157 11.20 7.85 -4.89
N LEU A 158 10.35 8.66 -5.49
CA LEU A 158 10.27 8.85 -6.93
C LEU A 158 10.68 10.27 -7.30
N ASP A 159 11.26 10.42 -8.49
CA ASP A 159 11.36 11.72 -9.12
C ASP A 159 9.97 12.28 -9.45
N LYS A 160 9.75 13.56 -9.17
CA LYS A 160 8.43 14.18 -9.34
C LYS A 160 8.02 14.34 -10.81
N GLU A 161 8.98 14.56 -11.70
CA GLU A 161 8.75 14.81 -13.13
C GLU A 161 8.72 13.51 -13.92
N THR A 162 9.75 12.67 -13.78
CA THR A 162 9.89 11.43 -14.55
C THR A 162 9.07 10.28 -14.00
N ARG A 163 8.71 10.33 -12.71
CA ARG A 163 8.05 9.25 -11.97
C ARG A 163 8.91 7.99 -11.79
N GLU A 164 10.19 8.07 -12.10
CA GLU A 164 11.13 6.98 -11.88
C GLU A 164 11.42 6.80 -10.39
N VAL A 165 11.53 5.55 -9.96
CA VAL A 165 11.89 5.21 -8.58
C VAL A 165 13.39 5.41 -8.40
N GLU A 166 13.77 6.32 -7.50
CA GLU A 166 15.17 6.62 -7.19
C GLU A 166 15.66 5.93 -5.91
N ALA A 167 14.73 5.55 -5.03
CA ALA A 167 15.04 4.78 -3.83
C ALA A 167 13.84 3.89 -3.49
N SER A 168 14.08 2.59 -3.35
CA SER A 168 13.07 1.58 -3.02
C SER A 168 13.33 0.91 -1.67
N THR A 169 14.49 1.16 -1.06
CA THR A 169 14.87 0.65 0.24
C THR A 169 15.12 1.78 1.24
N PRO A 170 15.03 1.51 2.56
CA PRO A 170 15.37 2.49 3.59
C PRO A 170 16.79 3.05 3.44
N LYS A 171 17.75 2.19 3.13
CA LYS A 171 19.17 2.57 2.94
C LYS A 171 19.34 3.51 1.76
N GLU A 172 18.71 3.22 0.63
CA GLU A 172 18.75 4.09 -0.55
C GLU A 172 18.08 5.44 -0.28
N ALA A 173 16.96 5.46 0.44
CA ALA A 173 16.27 6.70 0.80
C ALA A 173 17.14 7.61 1.69
N LEU A 174 17.83 7.04 2.68
CA LEU A 174 18.77 7.79 3.52
C LEU A 174 19.97 8.27 2.71
N ALA A 175 20.55 7.44 1.86
CA ALA A 175 21.65 7.83 0.97
C ALA A 175 21.23 8.96 0.01
N LEU A 176 19.99 8.90 -0.50
CA LEU A 176 19.44 9.97 -1.35
C LEU A 176 19.29 11.28 -0.57
N LEU A 177 18.80 11.24 0.68
CA LEU A 177 18.74 12.43 1.55
C LEU A 177 20.13 13.02 1.80
N ASN A 178 21.13 12.20 2.13
CA ASN A 178 22.50 12.64 2.32
C ASN A 178 23.01 13.40 1.09
N LYS A 179 22.79 12.82 -0.09
CA LYS A 179 23.17 13.44 -1.37
C LYS A 179 22.42 14.76 -1.61
N LEU A 180 21.11 14.79 -1.40
CA LEU A 180 20.27 15.96 -1.70
C LEU A 180 20.54 17.15 -0.79
N TYR A 181 20.96 16.89 0.45
CA TYR A 181 21.19 17.91 1.46
C TYR A 181 22.66 18.11 1.84
N SER A 182 23.58 17.33 1.24
CA SER A 182 25.00 17.34 1.56
C SER A 182 25.27 17.14 3.06
N ILE A 183 24.61 16.16 3.66
CA ILE A 183 24.72 15.79 5.07
C ILE A 183 25.13 14.32 5.18
N GLU A 184 25.65 13.94 6.34
CA GLU A 184 25.84 12.55 6.75
C GLU A 184 24.78 12.21 7.83
N LEU A 185 23.97 11.18 7.58
CA LEU A 185 22.97 10.67 8.51
C LEU A 185 23.40 9.33 9.09
#